data_2ef60833d5a98530ce9be2479f8d1aa3
#
_entry.id   2ef60833d5a98530ce9be2479f8d1aa3
#
_cell.length_a   1.000
_cell.length_b   1.000
_cell.length_c   1.000
_cell.angle_alpha   90.00
_cell.angle_beta   90.00
_cell.angle_gamma   90.00
#
_symmetry.space_group_name_H-M   'P 1'
#
loop_
_entity.id
_entity.type
_entity.pdbx_description
1 polymer ?
#
loop_
_entity_poly.entity_id
_entity_poly.type
_entity_poly.pdbx_seq_one_letter_code
_entity_poly.pdbx_strand_id
1 'polypeptide(L)'
;MKCGFDIATFTCHAVYMNYWKRAIPLFFVVVGCSSFQKSPVHVLEVGIDVRRDVAVIDPENGNDSGWEWMLERISGADIVLLGELHDHAVGHAIQLALVEDVLDQFPKSAVAFEMLERDEQHRVDDYMDGVIDAIKLSSLTQSTNWGARGGWAAWYQPIIDAVKDRGGVVVAANAPRRYVKLARTGGFDRIDSLPKERRSLVDYPAELSGGRYRERFWEFAAHHEDSGEEEIDVTTIDPDDPLLPMYRSQQTWDATMAQSIINTKPSTERKVLLLVGQFHVEYDGGIVQELRKRMPRASVLVISIQREFPEEDWQGTPPSADVMVVETLN
;
A
#
# COMPACT_ATOMS: atom_id res chain seq x y z
N MET A 1 -31.73 -39.26 47.71
CA MET A 1 -32.83 -38.29 47.78
C MET A 1 -33.23 -37.89 46.39
N LYS A 2 -34.48 -38.19 46.04
CA LYS A 2 -35.12 -37.98 44.73
C LYS A 2 -35.72 -36.57 44.69
N CYS A 3 -35.66 -35.88 43.55
CA CYS A 3 -36.59 -34.90 42.98
C CYS A 3 -36.14 -34.70 41.52
N GLY A 4 -36.80 -34.96 40.48
CA GLY A 4 -38.21 -35.07 40.14
C GLY A 4 -38.72 -33.72 39.66
N PHE A 5 -38.66 -33.39 38.31
CA PHE A 5 -39.45 -32.29 37.76
C PHE A 5 -40.01 -32.59 36.37
N ASP A 6 -41.31 -32.30 36.28
CA ASP A 6 -42.24 -32.63 35.23
C ASP A 6 -42.08 -31.84 33.92
N ILE A 7 -42.47 -32.50 32.85
CA ILE A 7 -42.66 -31.95 31.51
C ILE A 7 -44.13 -31.51 31.39
N ALA A 8 -44.39 -30.25 31.13
CA ALA A 8 -45.73 -29.74 30.77
C ALA A 8 -45.80 -29.49 29.27
N THR A 9 -46.55 -30.33 28.60
CA THR A 9 -47.00 -30.22 27.21
C THR A 9 -48.15 -29.23 27.10
N PHE A 10 -48.00 -28.22 26.24
CA PHE A 10 -49.12 -27.38 25.79
C PHE A 10 -49.46 -27.70 24.34
N THR A 11 -50.63 -28.30 24.15
CA THR A 11 -51.30 -28.47 22.85
C THR A 11 -52.15 -27.24 22.57
N CYS A 12 -51.94 -26.60 21.43
CA CYS A 12 -52.80 -25.52 20.95
C CYS A 12 -53.63 -25.99 19.76
N HIS A 13 -54.95 -25.91 19.94
CA HIS A 13 -55.94 -26.27 18.92
C HIS A 13 -56.08 -25.15 17.89
N ALA A 14 -56.05 -25.54 16.61
CA ALA A 14 -56.36 -24.65 15.50
C ALA A 14 -57.88 -24.60 15.29
N VAL A 15 -58.42 -23.38 15.29
CA VAL A 15 -59.79 -23.10 14.84
C VAL A 15 -59.73 -22.42 13.49
N TYR A 16 -60.25 -23.10 12.46
CA TYR A 16 -60.45 -22.53 11.13
C TYR A 16 -61.69 -21.63 11.14
N MET A 17 -61.57 -20.37 10.73
CA MET A 17 -62.66 -19.54 10.24
C MET A 17 -62.29 -18.91 8.91
N ASN A 18 -63.01 -19.33 7.86
CA ASN A 18 -62.98 -18.72 6.53
C ASN A 18 -63.74 -17.39 6.55
N TYR A 19 -63.03 -16.29 6.13
CA TYR A 19 -63.69 -15.10 5.65
C TYR A 19 -63.02 -14.59 4.38
N TRP A 20 -63.69 -14.76 3.26
CA TRP A 20 -63.38 -14.08 2.00
C TRP A 20 -63.76 -12.61 2.12
N LYS A 21 -62.83 -11.72 2.10
CA LYS A 21 -63.02 -10.32 1.65
C LYS A 21 -61.82 -9.90 0.83
N ARG A 22 -62.12 -9.44 -0.40
CA ARG A 22 -61.18 -8.88 -1.36
C ARG A 22 -60.44 -7.68 -0.72
N ALA A 23 -59.12 -7.78 -0.52
CA ALA A 23 -58.25 -6.67 -0.19
C ALA A 23 -57.40 -6.36 -1.39
N ILE A 24 -57.53 -5.14 -1.89
CA ILE A 24 -56.68 -4.51 -2.89
C ILE A 24 -55.29 -4.35 -2.25
N PRO A 25 -54.18 -4.82 -2.85
CA PRO A 25 -52.86 -4.57 -2.29
C PRO A 25 -52.50 -3.10 -2.56
N LEU A 26 -52.47 -2.29 -1.49
CA LEU A 26 -51.79 -1.00 -1.52
C LEU A 26 -50.28 -1.27 -1.61
N PHE A 27 -49.70 -1.05 -2.78
CA PHE A 27 -48.26 -1.00 -2.93
C PHE A 27 -47.74 0.27 -2.24
N PHE A 28 -47.21 0.16 -1.02
CA PHE A 28 -46.37 1.16 -0.45
C PHE A 28 -45.03 1.11 -1.18
N VAL A 29 -44.81 2.03 -2.12
CA VAL A 29 -43.45 2.34 -2.60
C VAL A 29 -42.75 3.06 -1.47
N VAL A 30 -41.99 2.30 -0.69
CA VAL A 30 -40.98 2.90 0.22
C VAL A 30 -39.90 3.45 -0.67
N VAL A 31 -39.98 4.75 -1.00
CA VAL A 31 -38.84 5.50 -1.52
C VAL A 31 -37.84 5.57 -0.36
N GLY A 32 -36.93 4.63 -0.33
CA GLY A 32 -35.77 4.70 0.55
C GLY A 32 -34.93 5.90 0.12
N CYS A 33 -35.04 7.02 0.86
CA CYS A 33 -33.99 8.01 0.88
C CYS A 33 -32.73 7.31 1.41
N SER A 34 -31.90 6.81 0.51
CA SER A 34 -30.49 6.53 0.86
C SER A 34 -29.85 7.88 1.17
N SER A 35 -29.83 8.24 2.46
CA SER A 35 -28.95 9.29 2.92
C SER A 35 -27.54 8.83 2.54
N PHE A 36 -26.91 9.54 1.61
CA PHE A 36 -25.48 9.45 1.36
C PHE A 36 -24.79 9.86 2.67
N GLN A 37 -24.50 8.88 3.49
CA GLN A 37 -23.70 9.07 4.68
C GLN A 37 -22.27 9.24 4.17
N LYS A 38 -21.72 10.44 4.27
CA LYS A 38 -20.30 10.66 3.93
C LYS A 38 -19.48 9.72 4.81
N SER A 39 -18.50 9.06 4.18
CA SER A 39 -17.52 8.27 4.92
C SER A 39 -16.84 9.12 6.00
N PRO A 40 -16.52 8.57 7.16
CA PRO A 40 -15.80 9.31 8.18
C PRO A 40 -14.44 9.77 7.64
N VAL A 41 -14.01 10.95 8.09
CA VAL A 41 -12.67 11.48 7.81
C VAL A 41 -11.78 11.05 8.98
N HIS A 42 -10.72 10.32 8.67
CA HIS A 42 -9.69 9.96 9.64
C HIS A 42 -8.68 11.11 9.73
N VAL A 43 -8.25 11.44 10.93
CA VAL A 43 -7.31 12.54 11.17
C VAL A 43 -6.12 12.01 11.96
N LEU A 44 -4.93 12.19 11.41
CA LEU A 44 -3.68 12.08 12.14
C LEU A 44 -3.34 13.46 12.72
N GLU A 45 -3.18 13.52 14.04
CA GLU A 45 -2.87 14.79 14.73
C GLU A 45 -1.41 15.17 14.51
N VAL A 46 -1.15 15.88 13.42
CA VAL A 46 0.19 16.41 13.06
C VAL A 46 0.29 17.93 13.21
N GLY A 47 -0.77 18.58 13.68
CA GLY A 47 -0.80 20.02 13.97
C GLY A 47 -0.94 20.94 12.73
N ILE A 48 -1.03 20.36 11.53
CA ILE A 48 -1.22 21.09 10.27
C ILE A 48 -2.37 20.49 9.46
N ASP A 49 -2.93 21.25 8.54
CA ASP A 49 -3.85 20.76 7.51
C ASP A 49 -3.02 20.40 6.27
N VAL A 50 -2.70 19.11 6.10
CA VAL A 50 -1.78 18.66 5.04
C VAL A 50 -2.26 19.02 3.64
N ARG A 51 -3.57 19.12 3.38
CA ARG A 51 -4.09 19.52 2.06
C ARG A 51 -3.79 20.98 1.70
N ARG A 52 -3.48 21.80 2.69
CA ARG A 52 -3.23 23.23 2.53
C ARG A 52 -1.83 23.66 2.90
N ASP A 53 -1.24 23.01 3.91
CA ASP A 53 -0.06 23.51 4.60
C ASP A 53 1.23 22.75 4.21
N VAL A 54 1.18 21.86 3.20
CA VAL A 54 2.36 21.25 2.58
C VAL A 54 2.64 21.87 1.21
N ALA A 55 3.88 21.84 0.78
CA ALA A 55 4.26 22.22 -0.59
C ALA A 55 4.17 20.99 -1.51
N VAL A 56 3.51 21.15 -2.65
CA VAL A 56 3.42 20.13 -3.71
C VAL A 56 4.22 20.61 -4.92
N ILE A 57 5.41 20.08 -5.06
CA ILE A 57 6.38 20.56 -6.01
C ILE A 57 6.28 19.79 -7.33
N ASP A 58 6.20 20.52 -8.41
CA ASP A 58 6.43 20.01 -9.75
C ASP A 58 7.94 19.96 -10.03
N PRO A 59 8.54 18.77 -10.15
CA PRO A 59 9.98 18.64 -10.31
C PRO A 59 10.51 19.14 -11.65
N GLU A 60 9.63 19.34 -12.65
CA GLU A 60 10.05 19.86 -13.96
C GLU A 60 10.44 21.35 -13.90
N ASN A 61 9.85 22.10 -12.96
CA ASN A 61 10.06 23.55 -12.87
C ASN A 61 10.36 24.05 -11.45
N GLY A 62 10.27 23.18 -10.43
CA GLY A 62 10.52 23.52 -9.02
C GLY A 62 9.42 24.35 -8.35
N ASN A 63 8.26 24.54 -8.99
CA ASN A 63 7.18 25.35 -8.44
C ASN A 63 6.28 24.53 -7.51
N ASP A 64 5.75 25.20 -6.47
CA ASP A 64 4.63 24.68 -5.72
C ASP A 64 3.36 24.81 -6.56
N SER A 65 2.84 23.65 -6.98
CA SER A 65 1.66 23.55 -7.85
C SER A 65 0.38 23.23 -7.08
N GLY A 66 0.49 22.92 -5.80
CA GLY A 66 -0.63 22.70 -4.87
C GLY A 66 -1.29 21.33 -4.95
N TRP A 67 -2.12 21.06 -3.94
CA TRP A 67 -2.77 19.76 -3.73
C TRP A 67 -3.67 19.31 -4.89
N GLU A 68 -4.48 20.23 -5.44
CA GLU A 68 -5.43 19.93 -6.52
C GLU A 68 -4.71 19.52 -7.82
N TRP A 69 -3.57 20.15 -8.13
CA TRP A 69 -2.74 19.74 -9.26
C TRP A 69 -2.23 18.31 -9.11
N MET A 70 -1.80 17.92 -7.91
CA MET A 70 -1.39 16.55 -7.64
C MET A 70 -2.56 15.57 -7.83
N LEU A 71 -3.76 15.91 -7.35
CA LEU A 71 -4.95 15.08 -7.56
C LEU A 71 -5.30 14.94 -9.05
N GLU A 72 -5.11 15.98 -9.84
CA GLU A 72 -5.29 15.91 -11.29
C GLU A 72 -4.28 14.95 -11.93
N ARG A 73 -3.00 14.99 -11.52
CA ARG A 73 -1.98 14.03 -11.97
C ARG A 73 -2.36 12.59 -11.59
N ILE A 74 -2.82 12.38 -10.37
CA ILE A 74 -3.31 11.08 -9.89
C ILE A 74 -4.49 10.60 -10.72
N SER A 75 -5.40 11.47 -11.09
CA SER A 75 -6.58 11.08 -11.90
C SER A 75 -6.19 10.51 -13.27
N GLY A 76 -5.08 10.97 -13.84
CA GLY A 76 -4.51 10.49 -15.10
C GLY A 76 -3.70 9.20 -14.99
N ALA A 77 -3.33 8.77 -13.79
CA ALA A 77 -2.51 7.59 -13.56
C ALA A 77 -3.35 6.32 -13.33
N ASP A 78 -2.84 5.17 -13.75
CA ASP A 78 -3.40 3.85 -13.40
C ASP A 78 -2.84 3.36 -12.06
N ILE A 79 -1.57 3.67 -11.80
CA ILE A 79 -0.79 3.25 -10.64
C ILE A 79 -0.15 4.48 -10.01
N VAL A 80 -0.27 4.62 -8.69
CA VAL A 80 0.35 5.69 -7.91
C VAL A 80 1.26 5.08 -6.86
N LEU A 81 2.53 5.41 -6.90
CA LEU A 81 3.54 4.94 -5.95
C LEU A 81 3.83 6.07 -4.97
N LEU A 82 3.46 5.87 -3.70
CA LEU A 82 3.65 6.84 -2.62
C LEU A 82 4.90 6.48 -1.83
N GLY A 83 6.02 7.10 -2.20
CA GLY A 83 7.31 6.93 -1.55
C GLY A 83 7.36 7.64 -0.20
N GLU A 84 7.63 6.91 0.89
CA GLU A 84 7.62 7.41 2.26
C GLU A 84 8.97 7.28 2.95
N LEU A 85 9.17 8.10 3.97
CA LEU A 85 10.08 7.85 5.09
C LEU A 85 9.26 7.19 6.20
N HIS A 86 9.58 5.95 6.58
CA HIS A 86 8.77 5.12 7.48
C HIS A 86 8.53 5.73 8.88
N ASP A 87 9.34 6.69 9.31
CA ASP A 87 9.24 7.37 10.60
C ASP A 87 8.74 8.81 10.50
N HIS A 88 8.09 9.20 9.38
CA HIS A 88 7.65 10.56 9.10
C HIS A 88 6.14 10.74 9.36
N ALA A 89 5.77 11.24 10.52
CA ALA A 89 4.36 11.39 10.93
C ALA A 89 3.54 12.26 9.97
N VAL A 90 4.08 13.39 9.51
CA VAL A 90 3.42 14.26 8.53
C VAL A 90 3.26 13.54 7.19
N GLY A 91 4.27 12.76 6.78
CA GLY A 91 4.20 11.94 5.58
C GLY A 91 3.04 10.94 5.62
N HIS A 92 2.79 10.29 6.75
CA HIS A 92 1.65 9.39 6.90
C HIS A 92 0.31 10.13 6.92
N ALA A 93 0.26 11.36 7.44
CA ALA A 93 -0.94 12.19 7.35
C ALA A 93 -1.23 12.61 5.89
N ILE A 94 -0.18 12.89 5.10
CA ILE A 94 -0.29 13.13 3.66
C ILE A 94 -0.84 11.89 2.94
N GLN A 95 -0.29 10.71 3.23
CA GLN A 95 -0.76 9.44 2.65
C GLN A 95 -2.22 9.18 2.96
N LEU A 96 -2.64 9.39 4.23
CA LEU A 96 -4.03 9.24 4.64
C LEU A 96 -4.94 10.15 3.83
N ALA A 97 -4.61 11.45 3.74
CA ALA A 97 -5.40 12.42 3.01
C ALA A 97 -5.50 12.08 1.51
N LEU A 98 -4.39 11.66 0.89
CA LEU A 98 -4.38 11.22 -0.51
C LEU A 98 -5.23 9.97 -0.74
N VAL A 99 -5.13 8.97 0.14
CA VAL A 99 -5.94 7.75 0.04
C VAL A 99 -7.43 8.07 0.15
N GLU A 100 -7.81 8.96 1.07
CA GLU A 100 -9.20 9.39 1.21
C GLU A 100 -9.70 10.09 -0.05
N ASP A 101 -8.96 11.08 -0.55
CA ASP A 101 -9.36 11.86 -1.73
C ASP A 101 -9.44 10.99 -2.98
N VAL A 102 -8.51 10.05 -3.15
CA VAL A 102 -8.53 9.10 -4.28
C VAL A 102 -9.72 8.14 -4.17
N LEU A 103 -10.01 7.60 -2.99
CA LEU A 103 -11.15 6.68 -2.82
C LEU A 103 -12.49 7.40 -2.93
N ASP A 104 -12.59 8.66 -2.53
CA ASP A 104 -13.79 9.47 -2.72
C ASP A 104 -14.07 9.71 -4.22
N GLN A 105 -13.03 9.85 -5.03
CA GLN A 105 -13.15 10.03 -6.50
C GLN A 105 -13.23 8.69 -7.24
N PHE A 106 -12.48 7.66 -6.80
CA PHE A 106 -12.37 6.34 -7.42
C PHE A 106 -12.66 5.22 -6.41
N PRO A 107 -13.92 4.98 -6.03
CA PRO A 107 -14.27 4.10 -4.89
C PRO A 107 -13.84 2.63 -5.05
N LYS A 108 -13.53 2.19 -6.29
CA LYS A 108 -13.06 0.82 -6.56
C LYS A 108 -11.55 0.64 -6.41
N SER A 109 -10.84 1.70 -6.00
CA SER A 109 -9.38 1.70 -5.90
C SER A 109 -8.88 0.75 -4.83
N ALA A 110 -7.65 0.30 -5.02
CA ALA A 110 -6.94 -0.55 -4.08
C ALA A 110 -5.74 0.19 -3.50
N VAL A 111 -5.45 -0.07 -2.23
CA VAL A 111 -4.28 0.43 -1.54
C VAL A 111 -3.42 -0.76 -1.13
N ALA A 112 -2.23 -0.84 -1.70
CA ALA A 112 -1.23 -1.86 -1.46
C ALA A 112 -0.21 -1.34 -0.44
N PHE A 113 0.23 -2.23 0.45
CA PHE A 113 1.13 -1.90 1.55
C PHE A 113 2.41 -2.74 1.47
N GLU A 114 3.57 -2.08 1.48
CA GLU A 114 4.85 -2.74 1.70
C GLU A 114 4.91 -3.43 3.06
N MET A 115 4.28 -2.83 4.06
CA MET A 115 4.30 -3.24 5.45
C MET A 115 3.62 -4.60 5.71
N LEU A 116 2.91 -5.13 4.73
CA LEU A 116 2.17 -6.40 4.80
C LEU A 116 2.74 -7.42 3.82
N GLU A 117 3.09 -8.59 4.32
CA GLU A 117 3.59 -9.69 3.50
C GLU A 117 2.44 -10.38 2.73
N ARG A 118 2.68 -10.81 1.50
CA ARG A 118 1.65 -11.38 0.60
C ARG A 118 0.89 -12.56 1.19
N ASP A 119 1.51 -13.38 2.01
CA ASP A 119 0.86 -14.51 2.69
C ASP A 119 0.02 -14.10 3.92
N GLU A 120 0.00 -12.82 4.23
CA GLU A 120 -0.85 -12.26 5.27
C GLU A 120 -2.19 -11.73 4.73
N GLN A 121 -2.44 -11.79 3.41
CA GLN A 121 -3.65 -11.25 2.80
C GLN A 121 -4.92 -11.75 3.49
N HIS A 122 -5.01 -13.04 3.82
CA HIS A 122 -6.19 -13.58 4.52
C HIS A 122 -6.45 -12.94 5.90
N ARG A 123 -5.42 -12.44 6.59
CA ARG A 123 -5.55 -11.72 7.87
C ARG A 123 -6.06 -10.29 7.63
N VAL A 124 -5.62 -9.70 6.53
CA VAL A 124 -6.13 -8.40 6.07
C VAL A 124 -7.60 -8.52 5.70
N ASP A 125 -7.98 -9.56 4.94
CA ASP A 125 -9.37 -9.83 4.56
C ASP A 125 -10.25 -10.05 5.80
N ASP A 126 -9.78 -10.83 6.80
CA ASP A 126 -10.47 -11.02 8.08
C ASP A 126 -10.73 -9.70 8.81
N TYR A 127 -9.78 -8.75 8.75
CA TYR A 127 -9.98 -7.42 9.31
C TYR A 127 -10.98 -6.60 8.49
N MET A 128 -10.85 -6.60 7.17
CA MET A 128 -11.76 -5.88 6.28
C MET A 128 -13.21 -6.37 6.44
N ASP A 129 -13.40 -7.66 6.64
CA ASP A 129 -14.70 -8.29 6.87
C ASP A 129 -15.19 -8.18 8.33
N GLY A 130 -14.38 -7.60 9.24
CA GLY A 130 -14.75 -7.42 10.66
C GLY A 130 -14.69 -8.70 11.49
N VAL A 131 -13.99 -9.73 11.03
CA VAL A 131 -13.75 -11.00 11.76
C VAL A 131 -12.76 -10.80 12.91
N ILE A 132 -11.76 -9.94 12.70
CA ILE A 132 -10.77 -9.55 13.71
C ILE A 132 -10.72 -8.03 13.84
N ASP A 133 -10.21 -7.54 14.97
CA ASP A 133 -9.96 -6.12 15.22
C ASP A 133 -8.55 -5.67 14.78
N ALA A 134 -8.30 -4.36 14.81
CA ALA A 134 -7.04 -3.73 14.42
C ALA A 134 -5.84 -4.20 15.27
N ILE A 135 -6.05 -4.42 16.58
CA ILE A 135 -5.01 -4.91 17.49
C ILE A 135 -4.61 -6.33 17.08
N LYS A 136 -5.61 -7.16 16.76
CA LYS A 136 -5.36 -8.53 16.32
C LYS A 136 -4.66 -8.56 14.96
N LEU A 137 -5.06 -7.70 14.01
CA LEU A 137 -4.39 -7.58 12.72
C LEU A 137 -2.91 -7.29 12.91
N SER A 138 -2.55 -6.19 13.57
CA SER A 138 -1.14 -5.79 13.76
C SER A 138 -0.31 -6.83 14.52
N SER A 139 -0.93 -7.53 15.47
CA SER A 139 -0.28 -8.63 16.20
C SER A 139 0.01 -9.84 15.32
N LEU A 140 -0.95 -10.25 14.48
CA LEU A 140 -0.80 -11.41 13.60
C LEU A 140 0.19 -11.15 12.46
N THR A 141 0.27 -9.91 11.96
CA THR A 141 1.19 -9.49 10.89
C THR A 141 2.53 -9.00 11.43
N GLN A 142 2.72 -8.99 12.75
CA GLN A 142 3.92 -8.49 13.43
C GLN A 142 4.28 -7.04 13.05
N SER A 143 3.30 -6.26 12.59
CA SER A 143 3.49 -4.89 12.08
C SER A 143 3.39 -3.81 13.15
N THR A 144 3.08 -4.15 14.41
CA THR A 144 2.78 -3.22 15.52
C THR A 144 3.77 -2.04 15.64
N ASN A 145 5.06 -2.30 15.40
CA ASN A 145 6.12 -1.30 15.54
C ASN A 145 6.75 -0.92 14.19
N TRP A 146 6.02 -1.02 13.08
CA TRP A 146 6.54 -0.61 11.78
C TRP A 146 6.79 0.90 11.75
N GLY A 147 7.94 1.30 11.24
CA GLY A 147 8.40 2.69 11.19
C GLY A 147 8.88 3.25 12.52
N ALA A 148 8.15 3.01 13.60
CA ALA A 148 8.48 3.41 14.97
C ALA A 148 7.73 2.54 15.99
N ARG A 149 8.07 2.72 17.27
CA ARG A 149 7.34 2.06 18.37
C ARG A 149 5.87 2.49 18.37
N GLY A 150 4.96 1.55 18.10
CA GLY A 150 3.52 1.82 17.98
C GLY A 150 3.12 2.48 16.65
N GLY A 151 4.01 2.55 15.67
CA GLY A 151 3.80 3.24 14.39
C GLY A 151 2.63 2.69 13.59
N TRP A 152 2.37 1.38 13.66
CA TRP A 152 1.20 0.83 12.98
C TRP A 152 -0.11 1.50 13.41
N ALA A 153 -0.38 1.53 14.71
CA ALA A 153 -1.62 2.11 15.23
C ALA A 153 -1.72 3.61 15.00
N ALA A 154 -0.56 4.30 15.03
CA ALA A 154 -0.52 5.74 14.86
C ALA A 154 -0.64 6.17 13.39
N TRP A 155 -0.10 5.40 12.44
CA TRP A 155 0.13 5.86 11.08
C TRP A 155 -0.55 5.02 10.00
N TYR A 156 -0.40 3.69 10.05
CA TYR A 156 -0.90 2.81 8.98
C TYR A 156 -2.33 2.33 9.20
N GLN A 157 -2.71 2.07 10.47
CA GLN A 157 -4.06 1.63 10.77
C GLN A 157 -5.13 2.63 10.33
N PRO A 158 -4.99 3.96 10.55
CA PRO A 158 -5.95 4.94 10.06
C PRO A 158 -6.13 4.91 8.54
N ILE A 159 -5.07 4.61 7.79
CA ILE A 159 -5.15 4.49 6.33
C ILE A 159 -5.97 3.25 5.94
N ILE A 160 -5.74 2.10 6.60
CA ILE A 160 -6.52 0.88 6.37
C ILE A 160 -8.00 1.11 6.72
N ASP A 161 -8.27 1.81 7.82
CA ASP A 161 -9.62 2.15 8.25
C ASP A 161 -10.32 3.05 7.21
N ALA A 162 -9.61 4.04 6.67
CA ALA A 162 -10.12 4.89 5.60
C ALA A 162 -10.47 4.10 4.32
N VAL A 163 -9.65 3.11 3.96
CA VAL A 163 -9.92 2.20 2.83
C VAL A 163 -11.17 1.37 3.11
N LYS A 164 -11.28 0.80 4.32
CA LYS A 164 -12.41 -0.02 4.75
C LYS A 164 -13.72 0.78 4.72
N ASP A 165 -13.72 1.97 5.29
CA ASP A 165 -14.91 2.82 5.40
C ASP A 165 -15.42 3.31 4.05
N ARG A 166 -14.55 3.38 3.04
CA ARG A 166 -14.89 3.75 1.66
C ARG A 166 -15.12 2.56 0.73
N GLY A 167 -15.06 1.33 1.26
CA GLY A 167 -15.27 0.11 0.48
C GLY A 167 -14.17 -0.18 -0.54
N GLY A 168 -12.99 0.36 -0.33
CA GLY A 168 -11.78 0.06 -1.12
C GLY A 168 -11.20 -1.31 -0.80
N VAL A 169 -10.09 -1.64 -1.44
CA VAL A 169 -9.39 -2.93 -1.27
C VAL A 169 -8.02 -2.70 -0.65
N VAL A 170 -7.68 -3.45 0.39
CA VAL A 170 -6.34 -3.48 0.97
C VAL A 170 -5.56 -4.67 0.42
N VAL A 171 -4.34 -4.43 -0.06
CA VAL A 171 -3.46 -5.45 -0.64
C VAL A 171 -2.19 -5.60 0.18
N ALA A 172 -1.95 -6.80 0.70
CA ALA A 172 -0.68 -7.20 1.28
C ALA A 172 0.32 -7.44 0.14
N ALA A 173 1.25 -6.49 -0.09
CA ALA A 173 2.00 -6.44 -1.33
C ALA A 173 3.38 -7.08 -1.28
N ASN A 174 4.00 -7.15 -0.09
CA ASN A 174 5.41 -7.45 0.03
C ASN A 174 5.74 -8.95 -0.02
N ALA A 175 6.99 -9.24 -0.35
CA ALA A 175 7.53 -10.60 -0.29
C ALA A 175 7.66 -11.07 1.17
N PRO A 176 7.23 -12.30 1.51
CA PRO A 176 7.51 -12.85 2.82
C PRO A 176 9.02 -12.89 3.11
N ARG A 177 9.44 -12.28 4.21
CA ARG A 177 10.87 -12.13 4.61
C ARG A 177 11.67 -13.40 4.54
N ARG A 178 11.06 -14.55 4.81
CA ARG A 178 11.73 -15.87 4.71
C ARG A 178 12.17 -16.21 3.28
N TYR A 179 11.43 -15.77 2.25
CA TYR A 179 11.78 -16.01 0.85
C TYR A 179 12.78 -14.97 0.36
N VAL A 180 12.70 -13.74 0.83
CA VAL A 180 13.73 -12.72 0.60
C VAL A 180 15.08 -13.19 1.16
N LYS A 181 15.08 -13.73 2.38
CA LYS A 181 16.30 -14.36 2.95
C LYS A 181 16.80 -15.52 2.10
N LEU A 182 15.89 -16.33 1.56
CA LEU A 182 16.26 -17.46 0.68
C LEU A 182 16.92 -16.97 -0.61
N ALA A 183 16.37 -15.93 -1.26
CA ALA A 183 16.95 -15.28 -2.44
C ALA A 183 18.32 -14.68 -2.14
N ARG A 184 18.46 -14.02 -0.98
CA ARG A 184 19.74 -13.44 -0.52
C ARG A 184 20.84 -14.49 -0.39
N THR A 185 20.57 -15.61 0.27
CA THR A 185 21.58 -16.60 0.65
C THR A 185 21.81 -17.68 -0.40
N GLY A 186 20.83 -17.97 -1.23
CA GLY A 186 20.88 -19.08 -2.19
C GLY A 186 20.58 -18.71 -3.63
N GLY A 187 20.39 -17.43 -3.93
CA GLY A 187 20.04 -16.95 -5.27
C GLY A 187 18.59 -17.28 -5.68
N PHE A 188 18.22 -16.87 -6.88
CA PHE A 188 16.86 -17.02 -7.40
C PHE A 188 16.51 -18.48 -7.73
N ASP A 189 17.48 -19.31 -8.09
CA ASP A 189 17.29 -20.76 -8.29
C ASP A 189 16.66 -21.45 -7.08
N ARG A 190 16.98 -20.94 -5.87
CA ARG A 190 16.37 -21.44 -4.64
C ARG A 190 14.90 -21.08 -4.52
N ILE A 191 14.51 -19.93 -5.07
CA ILE A 191 13.09 -19.53 -5.16
C ILE A 191 12.38 -20.46 -6.17
N ASP A 192 12.98 -20.74 -7.31
CA ASP A 192 12.40 -21.62 -8.34
C ASP A 192 12.22 -23.05 -7.86
N SER A 193 13.07 -23.52 -6.95
CA SER A 193 12.97 -24.85 -6.35
C SER A 193 11.78 -24.99 -5.37
N LEU A 194 11.06 -23.91 -5.04
CA LEU A 194 9.90 -23.96 -4.14
C LEU A 194 8.69 -24.64 -4.81
N PRO A 195 7.86 -25.39 -4.06
CA PRO A 195 6.56 -25.82 -4.52
C PRO A 195 5.69 -24.64 -5.01
N LYS A 196 4.84 -24.90 -6.00
CA LYS A 196 4.03 -23.87 -6.70
C LYS A 196 3.29 -22.95 -5.74
N GLU A 197 2.68 -23.46 -4.69
CA GLU A 197 1.89 -22.71 -3.71
C GLU A 197 2.76 -21.71 -2.93
N ARG A 198 4.01 -22.05 -2.66
CA ARG A 198 4.98 -21.14 -2.01
C ARG A 198 5.65 -20.21 -3.01
N ARG A 199 5.91 -20.71 -4.24
CA ARG A 199 6.49 -19.93 -5.32
C ARG A 199 5.58 -18.75 -5.72
N SER A 200 4.24 -18.90 -5.62
CA SER A 200 3.29 -17.84 -5.91
C SER A 200 3.31 -16.67 -4.92
N LEU A 201 3.97 -16.82 -3.78
CA LEU A 201 4.07 -15.77 -2.75
C LEU A 201 5.25 -14.82 -2.96
N VAL A 202 6.15 -15.11 -3.89
CA VAL A 202 7.37 -14.34 -4.10
C VAL A 202 7.70 -14.25 -5.58
N ASP A 203 8.14 -13.07 -6.00
CA ASP A 203 8.64 -12.81 -7.34
C ASP A 203 10.06 -12.24 -7.27
N TYR A 204 10.79 -12.34 -8.38
CA TYR A 204 12.09 -11.73 -8.58
C TYR A 204 12.19 -11.26 -10.04
N PRO A 205 13.04 -10.28 -10.36
CA PRO A 205 13.17 -9.78 -11.72
C PRO A 205 13.92 -10.78 -12.61
N ALA A 206 13.61 -10.81 -13.90
CA ALA A 206 14.39 -11.58 -14.89
C ALA A 206 15.83 -11.05 -15.02
N GLU A 207 15.97 -9.73 -14.88
CA GLU A 207 17.25 -9.02 -14.87
C GLU A 207 17.24 -8.02 -13.73
N LEU A 208 18.34 -7.92 -12.99
CA LEU A 208 18.46 -6.97 -11.88
C LEU A 208 18.36 -5.54 -12.41
N SER A 209 17.65 -4.69 -11.68
CA SER A 209 17.46 -3.27 -12.02
C SER A 209 18.80 -2.56 -12.15
N GLY A 210 18.86 -1.54 -12.99
CA GLY A 210 20.08 -0.79 -13.30
C GLY A 210 19.93 0.71 -13.08
N GLY A 211 20.87 1.49 -13.67
CA GLY A 211 20.87 2.94 -13.64
C GLY A 211 21.05 3.54 -12.25
N ARG A 212 20.59 4.77 -12.05
CA ARG A 212 20.76 5.54 -10.81
C ARG A 212 20.24 4.81 -9.57
N TYR A 213 19.18 3.99 -9.71
CA TYR A 213 18.66 3.17 -8.61
C TYR A 213 19.71 2.18 -8.08
N ARG A 214 20.45 1.49 -8.98
CA ARG A 214 21.54 0.58 -8.60
C ARG A 214 22.70 1.34 -7.95
N GLU A 215 23.10 2.46 -8.53
CA GLU A 215 24.16 3.31 -8.01
C GLU A 215 23.87 3.73 -6.56
N ARG A 216 22.66 4.26 -6.30
CA ARG A 216 22.20 4.62 -4.96
C ARG A 216 22.24 3.46 -3.97
N PHE A 217 21.93 2.24 -4.44
CA PHE A 217 21.98 1.06 -3.57
C PHE A 217 23.42 0.79 -3.10
N TRP A 218 24.40 0.84 -4.02
CA TRP A 218 25.80 0.64 -3.68
C TRP A 218 26.34 1.78 -2.81
N GLU A 219 26.02 3.02 -3.12
CA GLU A 219 26.34 4.19 -2.29
C GLU A 219 25.83 4.02 -0.85
N PHE A 220 24.56 3.68 -0.70
CA PHE A 220 23.95 3.43 0.62
C PHE A 220 24.62 2.26 1.36
N ALA A 221 24.86 1.16 0.68
CA ALA A 221 25.43 -0.05 1.29
C ALA A 221 26.92 0.14 1.64
N ALA A 222 27.69 0.86 0.82
CA ALA A 222 29.11 1.15 1.07
C ALA A 222 29.30 2.03 2.32
N HIS A 223 28.42 2.98 2.59
CA HIS A 223 28.47 3.80 3.80
C HIS A 223 28.18 3.02 5.10
N HIS A 224 27.60 1.83 5.00
CA HIS A 224 27.28 0.96 6.16
C HIS A 224 28.39 -0.08 6.41
N GLU A 225 29.20 -0.38 5.43
CA GLU A 225 30.40 -1.18 5.57
C GLU A 225 31.61 -0.23 5.42
N ASP A 226 32.43 -0.06 6.40
CA ASP A 226 33.61 0.81 6.47
C ASP A 226 34.62 0.53 5.31
N SER A 227 34.11 0.44 4.09
CA SER A 227 34.79 0.10 2.85
C SER A 227 35.32 1.40 2.23
N GLY A 228 36.63 1.48 2.12
CA GLY A 228 37.35 2.67 1.60
C GLY A 228 36.84 3.19 0.26
N GLU A 229 37.18 4.43 -0.05
CA GLU A 229 36.79 5.23 -1.23
C GLU A 229 37.27 4.61 -2.58
N GLU A 230 36.88 3.38 -2.90
CA GLU A 230 37.03 2.85 -4.26
C GLU A 230 35.79 3.21 -5.08
N GLU A 231 36.00 3.86 -6.22
CA GLU A 231 34.93 4.13 -7.20
C GLU A 231 34.38 2.79 -7.74
N ILE A 232 33.18 2.41 -7.30
CA ILE A 232 32.58 1.14 -7.68
C ILE A 232 31.93 1.32 -9.06
N ASP A 233 32.41 0.57 -10.08
CA ASP A 233 31.70 0.48 -11.37
C ASP A 233 30.42 -0.35 -11.21
N VAL A 234 29.30 0.34 -11.08
CA VAL A 234 27.96 -0.26 -10.93
C VAL A 234 27.26 -0.51 -12.26
N THR A 235 27.91 -0.25 -13.40
CA THR A 235 27.34 -0.52 -14.73
C THR A 235 27.28 -2.01 -15.00
N THR A 236 28.24 -2.77 -14.46
CA THR A 236 28.29 -4.23 -14.49
C THR A 236 28.23 -4.78 -13.06
N ILE A 237 27.46 -5.84 -12.87
CA ILE A 237 27.42 -6.54 -11.57
C ILE A 237 28.45 -7.64 -11.57
N ASP A 238 29.46 -7.51 -10.70
CA ASP A 238 30.37 -8.62 -10.43
C ASP A 238 29.60 -9.73 -9.71
N PRO A 239 29.60 -10.98 -10.22
CA PRO A 239 28.99 -12.11 -9.53
C PRO A 239 29.51 -12.37 -8.12
N ASP A 240 30.77 -11.96 -7.86
CA ASP A 240 31.45 -12.12 -6.58
C ASP A 240 31.33 -10.87 -5.67
N ASP A 241 30.60 -9.83 -6.10
CA ASP A 241 30.37 -8.62 -5.31
C ASP A 241 29.69 -8.97 -3.96
N PRO A 242 30.27 -8.59 -2.83
CA PRO A 242 29.72 -8.89 -1.50
C PRO A 242 28.34 -8.27 -1.25
N LEU A 243 27.98 -7.19 -1.95
CA LEU A 243 26.70 -6.52 -1.84
C LEU A 243 25.58 -7.17 -2.70
N LEU A 244 25.97 -7.97 -3.69
CA LEU A 244 25.01 -8.63 -4.59
C LEU A 244 23.93 -9.47 -3.85
N PRO A 245 24.23 -10.24 -2.79
CA PRO A 245 23.19 -10.93 -2.02
C PRO A 245 22.17 -9.96 -1.39
N MET A 246 22.62 -8.79 -0.91
CA MET A 246 21.74 -7.78 -0.34
C MET A 246 20.90 -7.11 -1.43
N TYR A 247 21.49 -6.82 -2.59
CA TYR A 247 20.75 -6.31 -3.73
C TYR A 247 19.69 -7.28 -4.26
N ARG A 248 19.96 -8.61 -4.24
CA ARG A 248 18.93 -9.63 -4.53
C ARG A 248 17.74 -9.57 -3.57
N SER A 249 17.97 -9.24 -2.31
CA SER A 249 16.87 -9.01 -1.35
C SER A 249 16.00 -7.84 -1.79
N GLN A 250 16.63 -6.71 -2.10
CA GLN A 250 15.97 -5.50 -2.57
C GLN A 250 15.13 -5.79 -3.83
N GLN A 251 15.74 -6.45 -4.81
CA GLN A 251 15.09 -6.81 -6.06
C GLN A 251 13.93 -7.81 -5.90
N THR A 252 14.00 -8.69 -4.89
CA THR A 252 12.92 -9.61 -4.55
C THR A 252 11.71 -8.87 -3.99
N TRP A 253 11.93 -7.88 -3.12
CA TRP A 253 10.86 -6.99 -2.63
C TRP A 253 10.23 -6.22 -3.78
N ASP A 254 11.02 -5.55 -4.60
CA ASP A 254 10.56 -4.74 -5.73
C ASP A 254 9.70 -5.55 -6.71
N ALA A 255 10.20 -6.69 -7.18
CA ALA A 255 9.49 -7.53 -8.13
C ALA A 255 8.21 -8.12 -7.55
N THR A 256 8.22 -8.47 -6.25
CA THR A 256 7.02 -9.00 -5.59
C THR A 256 5.96 -7.90 -5.44
N MET A 257 6.33 -6.70 -4.99
CA MET A 257 5.37 -5.59 -4.87
C MET A 257 4.82 -5.18 -6.24
N ALA A 258 5.67 -5.09 -7.27
CA ALA A 258 5.23 -4.84 -8.64
C ALA A 258 4.22 -5.90 -9.12
N GLN A 259 4.48 -7.19 -8.86
CA GLN A 259 3.56 -8.27 -9.23
C GLN A 259 2.24 -8.21 -8.44
N SER A 260 2.26 -7.77 -7.18
CA SER A 260 1.05 -7.56 -6.38
C SER A 260 0.15 -6.48 -7.01
N ILE A 261 0.75 -5.37 -7.46
CA ILE A 261 0.04 -4.33 -8.22
C ILE A 261 -0.57 -4.89 -9.51
N ILE A 262 0.22 -5.64 -10.29
CA ILE A 262 -0.23 -6.26 -11.54
C ILE A 262 -1.42 -7.19 -11.31
N ASN A 263 -1.37 -8.01 -10.26
CA ASN A 263 -2.43 -8.95 -9.89
C ASN A 263 -3.73 -8.23 -9.47
N THR A 264 -3.63 -7.01 -8.95
CA THR A 264 -4.77 -6.18 -8.55
C THR A 264 -5.52 -5.61 -9.76
N LYS A 265 -4.90 -5.61 -10.96
CA LYS A 265 -5.48 -5.18 -12.24
C LYS A 265 -5.95 -3.73 -12.21
N PRO A 266 -5.02 -2.76 -12.16
CA PRO A 266 -5.37 -1.35 -12.27
C PRO A 266 -6.10 -1.07 -13.61
N SER A 267 -6.98 -0.09 -13.59
CA SER A 267 -7.74 0.36 -14.76
C SER A 267 -8.15 1.83 -14.57
N THR A 268 -8.76 2.44 -15.57
CA THR A 268 -9.25 3.83 -15.45
C THR A 268 -10.27 4.03 -14.32
N GLU A 269 -11.00 2.96 -13.95
CA GLU A 269 -11.98 2.99 -12.83
C GLU A 269 -11.38 2.51 -11.50
N ARG A 270 -10.23 1.83 -11.54
CA ARG A 270 -9.54 1.28 -10.37
C ARG A 270 -8.11 1.76 -10.36
N LYS A 271 -7.81 2.74 -9.53
CA LYS A 271 -6.44 3.11 -9.22
C LYS A 271 -5.83 2.08 -8.27
N VAL A 272 -4.52 1.86 -8.39
CA VAL A 272 -3.77 1.09 -7.40
C VAL A 272 -2.72 2.02 -6.80
N LEU A 273 -2.89 2.32 -5.52
CA LEU A 273 -1.90 3.06 -4.75
C LEU A 273 -0.99 2.06 -4.04
N LEU A 274 0.31 2.32 -4.00
CA LEU A 274 1.25 1.56 -3.18
C LEU A 274 1.92 2.49 -2.18
N LEU A 275 1.78 2.19 -0.89
CA LEU A 275 2.55 2.83 0.19
C LEU A 275 3.84 2.04 0.37
N VAL A 276 4.97 2.70 0.19
CA VAL A 276 6.27 2.03 0.10
C VAL A 276 7.41 2.98 0.47
N GLY A 277 8.48 2.46 1.06
CA GLY A 277 9.69 3.24 1.30
C GLY A 277 10.20 3.88 -0.01
N GLN A 278 10.51 5.17 0.05
CA GLN A 278 10.88 5.98 -1.12
C GLN A 278 12.03 5.37 -1.94
N PHE A 279 12.93 4.63 -1.29
CA PHE A 279 14.06 4.00 -1.97
C PHE A 279 13.65 3.02 -3.08
N HIS A 280 12.49 2.36 -2.95
CA HIS A 280 11.98 1.39 -3.92
C HIS A 280 11.45 2.02 -5.22
N VAL A 281 11.13 3.32 -5.21
CA VAL A 281 10.39 3.99 -6.29
C VAL A 281 11.11 5.21 -6.88
N GLU A 282 11.93 5.90 -6.09
CA GLU A 282 12.68 7.08 -6.56
C GLU A 282 13.75 6.72 -7.59
N TYR A 283 14.08 7.70 -8.44
CA TYR A 283 15.14 7.60 -9.47
C TYR A 283 14.98 6.36 -10.36
N ASP A 284 13.77 6.14 -10.85
CA ASP A 284 13.39 4.95 -11.61
C ASP A 284 13.63 3.66 -10.82
N GLY A 285 13.13 3.63 -9.57
CA GLY A 285 13.33 2.54 -8.61
C GLY A 285 12.92 1.17 -9.15
N GLY A 286 13.33 0.11 -8.45
CA GLY A 286 13.14 -1.26 -8.93
C GLY A 286 11.69 -1.62 -9.21
N ILE A 287 10.73 -1.11 -8.42
CA ILE A 287 9.29 -1.30 -8.67
C ILE A 287 8.88 -0.63 -9.98
N VAL A 288 9.35 0.60 -10.23
CA VAL A 288 9.02 1.36 -11.45
C VAL A 288 9.53 0.61 -12.69
N GLN A 289 10.79 0.13 -12.64
CA GLN A 289 11.39 -0.63 -13.73
C GLN A 289 10.61 -1.91 -14.02
N GLU A 290 10.21 -2.66 -12.98
CA GLU A 290 9.41 -3.87 -13.13
C GLU A 290 8.01 -3.60 -13.69
N LEU A 291 7.33 -2.56 -13.22
CA LEU A 291 6.02 -2.16 -13.77
C LEU A 291 6.12 -1.75 -15.24
N ARG A 292 7.11 -0.95 -15.62
CA ARG A 292 7.31 -0.56 -17.02
C ARG A 292 7.57 -1.74 -17.93
N LYS A 293 8.34 -2.73 -17.48
CA LYS A 293 8.61 -3.97 -18.23
C LYS A 293 7.36 -4.83 -18.39
N ARG A 294 6.58 -5.01 -17.31
CA ARG A 294 5.45 -5.96 -17.27
C ARG A 294 4.11 -5.32 -17.66
N MET A 295 3.96 -4.02 -17.50
CA MET A 295 2.76 -3.25 -17.84
C MET A 295 3.09 -2.00 -18.69
N PRO A 296 3.67 -2.13 -19.88
CA PRO A 296 4.18 -1.00 -20.67
C PRO A 296 3.11 0.00 -21.13
N ARG A 297 1.84 -0.30 -20.92
CA ARG A 297 0.71 0.58 -21.26
C ARG A 297 0.09 1.26 -20.05
N ALA A 298 0.46 0.85 -18.85
CA ALA A 298 -0.06 1.46 -17.63
C ALA A 298 0.68 2.79 -17.35
N SER A 299 -0.07 3.81 -17.00
CA SER A 299 0.49 5.07 -16.52
C SER A 299 0.86 4.92 -15.05
N VAL A 300 2.14 5.11 -14.74
CA VAL A 300 2.69 5.05 -13.38
C VAL A 300 3.08 6.47 -12.97
N LEU A 301 2.62 6.90 -11.80
CA LEU A 301 2.96 8.17 -11.17
C LEU A 301 3.70 7.89 -9.86
N VAL A 302 4.89 8.47 -9.72
CA VAL A 302 5.69 8.41 -8.49
C VAL A 302 5.51 9.72 -7.73
N ILE A 303 5.06 9.63 -6.47
CA ILE A 303 4.97 10.76 -5.55
C ILE A 303 5.95 10.47 -4.41
N SER A 304 6.95 11.32 -4.22
CA SER A 304 7.90 11.24 -3.11
C SER A 304 7.50 12.21 -2.00
N ILE A 305 7.39 11.69 -0.77
CA ILE A 305 7.01 12.48 0.41
C ILE A 305 8.26 12.70 1.26
N GLN A 306 8.69 13.95 1.35
CA GLN A 306 9.95 14.38 1.95
C GLN A 306 9.72 15.24 3.19
N ARG A 307 10.69 15.24 4.14
CA ARG A 307 10.67 16.17 5.28
C ARG A 307 11.08 17.58 4.86
N GLU A 308 12.07 17.64 4.00
CA GLU A 308 12.71 18.88 3.56
C GLU A 308 12.90 18.84 2.06
N PHE A 309 13.04 19.98 1.47
CA PHE A 309 13.40 20.10 0.06
C PHE A 309 14.80 19.51 -0.13
N PRO A 310 15.01 18.59 -1.08
CA PRO A 310 16.36 18.09 -1.34
C PRO A 310 17.25 19.25 -1.79
N GLU A 311 18.39 19.41 -1.13
CA GLU A 311 19.40 20.44 -1.47
C GLU A 311 20.08 20.17 -2.83
N GLU A 312 19.89 18.98 -3.40
CA GLU A 312 20.51 18.59 -4.64
C GLU A 312 19.95 19.38 -5.83
N ASP A 313 20.88 19.92 -6.56
CA ASP A 313 20.72 20.83 -7.69
C ASP A 313 19.70 20.33 -8.73
N TRP A 314 18.56 20.99 -8.80
CA TRP A 314 17.51 20.74 -9.79
C TRP A 314 17.98 20.86 -11.24
N GLN A 315 19.18 21.41 -11.48
CA GLN A 315 19.64 21.81 -12.79
C GLN A 315 20.45 20.75 -13.55
N GLY A 316 20.68 19.58 -13.00
CA GLY A 316 21.53 18.58 -13.66
C GLY A 316 21.18 17.13 -13.46
N THR A 317 20.37 16.81 -12.47
CA THR A 317 20.01 15.43 -12.11
C THR A 317 18.54 15.17 -12.48
N PRO A 318 18.20 14.00 -13.08
CA PRO A 318 16.80 13.65 -13.28
C PRO A 318 16.06 13.70 -11.95
N PRO A 319 14.81 14.21 -11.92
CA PRO A 319 14.05 14.30 -10.69
C PRO A 319 13.87 12.91 -10.07
N SER A 320 13.84 12.85 -8.74
CA SER A 320 13.65 11.60 -8.00
C SER A 320 12.26 10.98 -8.21
N ALA A 321 11.26 11.81 -8.49
CA ALA A 321 9.86 11.45 -8.62
C ALA A 321 9.12 12.36 -9.62
N ASP A 322 7.89 12.02 -9.98
CA ASP A 322 7.02 12.83 -10.84
C ASP A 322 6.32 13.97 -10.07
N VAL A 323 6.17 13.82 -8.76
CA VAL A 323 5.65 14.81 -7.82
C VAL A 323 6.41 14.68 -6.51
N MET A 324 6.74 15.81 -5.89
CA MET A 324 7.33 15.82 -4.56
C MET A 324 6.42 16.57 -3.60
N VAL A 325 6.14 15.96 -2.45
CA VAL A 325 5.37 16.59 -1.38
C VAL A 325 6.31 16.85 -0.21
N VAL A 326 6.42 18.09 0.19
CA VAL A 326 7.39 18.53 1.20
C VAL A 326 6.64 19.18 2.37
N GLU A 327 7.03 18.81 3.59
CA GLU A 327 6.56 19.49 4.80
C GLU A 327 7.12 20.92 4.80
N THR A 328 6.23 21.93 4.78
CA THR A 328 6.67 23.32 4.95
C THR A 328 6.84 23.60 6.44
N LEU A 329 8.07 23.68 6.90
CA LEU A 329 8.38 24.19 8.22
C LEU A 329 8.09 25.69 8.25
N ASN A 330 7.03 26.11 8.98
CA ASN A 330 6.76 27.49 9.36
C ASN A 330 7.66 27.91 10.52
#